data_913ef41226730eb9340b80228d36be13
#
_entry.id   913ef41226730eb9340b80228d36be13
#
_cell.length_a   1.000
_cell.length_b   1.000
_cell.length_c   1.000
_cell.angle_alpha   90.00
_cell.angle_beta   90.00
_cell.angle_gamma   90.00
#
_symmetry.space_group_name_H-M   'P 1'
#
loop_
_entity.id
_entity.type
_entity.pdbx_description
1 polymer ?
#
loop_
_entity_poly.entity_id
_entity_poly.type
_entity_poly.pdbx_seq_one_letter_code
_entity_poly.pdbx_strand_id
1 'polypeptide(L)'
;LAMAVTAGAAEGDTLTRGEMAKLLVEGAGLSGQAAEYAAKTSAFQDVAEGSAYEGYINLAYDQGLMSGTGGGSFRPDAKTTQLEAAAAVMQYAGVPDEMLKAWPADYEDTAVRVGLTAGFAFDGAEVVTATQFEAMLKNGAALIGKPYIGISWKSNKQDYDSFKTVIRAAGGNPVELDQVTSTAVAYDKDGKILDSYLEESGMLKQEYADQIKAKNFANSNVGEAMAGIDGVFFTGGEDVSPSLFKAPQKEANMGEEINATRDISDYTLMAYCLDKDMPTLGACRGMQVMSIVSGTGFIQDIPAYYQAQGKTYDDTHRMPVDTPDRDYARHVVDIKAEIEKIREQIQICNKQLNNLMS
;
A
#
# COMPACT_ATOMS: atom_id res chain seq x y z
N LEU A 1 23.59 -0.53 4.28
CA LEU A 1 24.32 -1.76 4.59
C LEU A 1 24.67 -2.43 3.26
N ALA A 2 25.96 -2.53 2.92
CA ALA A 2 26.39 -3.27 1.76
C ALA A 2 26.32 -4.76 2.16
N MET A 3 25.37 -5.51 1.62
CA MET A 3 25.36 -6.95 1.72
C MET A 3 26.61 -7.47 0.99
N ALA A 4 27.53 -8.09 1.73
CA ALA A 4 28.56 -8.93 1.12
C ALA A 4 27.86 -10.22 0.68
N VAL A 5 27.62 -10.34 -0.62
CA VAL A 5 27.15 -11.60 -1.22
C VAL A 5 28.24 -12.63 -0.91
N THR A 6 27.92 -13.62 -0.08
CA THR A 6 28.85 -14.73 0.14
C THR A 6 28.88 -15.55 -1.14
N ALA A 7 30.02 -15.55 -1.80
CA ALA A 7 30.30 -16.39 -2.97
C ALA A 7 30.09 -17.86 -2.60
N GLY A 8 29.01 -18.48 -3.09
CA GLY A 8 28.76 -19.91 -2.80
C GLY A 8 27.58 -20.54 -3.54
N ALA A 9 26.53 -19.82 -3.86
CA ALA A 9 25.43 -20.38 -4.65
C ALA A 9 25.53 -19.90 -6.09
N ALA A 10 25.48 -20.83 -7.06
CA ALA A 10 25.41 -20.46 -8.47
C ALA A 10 24.03 -19.87 -8.80
N GLU A 11 23.97 -19.00 -9.80
CA GLU A 11 22.71 -18.46 -10.32
C GLU A 11 21.79 -19.62 -10.72
N GLY A 12 20.63 -19.75 -10.05
CA GLY A 12 19.69 -20.85 -10.25
C GLY A 12 19.74 -21.98 -9.22
N ASP A 13 20.69 -22.00 -8.28
CA ASP A 13 20.72 -22.99 -7.20
C ASP A 13 19.53 -22.80 -6.26
N THR A 14 18.77 -23.87 -6.02
CA THR A 14 17.63 -23.89 -5.11
C THR A 14 18.06 -24.06 -3.66
N LEU A 15 17.43 -23.34 -2.75
CA LEU A 15 17.78 -23.34 -1.33
C LEU A 15 17.08 -24.43 -0.54
N THR A 16 17.82 -25.03 0.41
CA THR A 16 17.26 -25.79 1.52
C THR A 16 16.88 -24.84 2.67
N ARG A 17 16.06 -25.33 3.61
CA ARG A 17 15.66 -24.56 4.78
C ARG A 17 16.85 -24.17 5.68
N GLY A 18 17.87 -25.05 5.78
CA GLY A 18 19.11 -24.76 6.51
C GLY A 18 19.93 -23.66 5.85
N GLU A 19 20.07 -23.69 4.52
CA GLU A 19 20.73 -22.64 3.74
C GLU A 19 19.99 -21.32 3.85
N MET A 20 18.65 -21.35 3.78
CA MET A 20 17.83 -20.16 3.95
C MET A 20 17.97 -19.55 5.36
N ALA A 21 17.99 -20.38 6.43
CA ALA A 21 18.20 -19.89 7.79
C ALA A 21 19.55 -19.17 7.92
N LYS A 22 20.60 -19.71 7.30
CA LYS A 22 21.93 -19.08 7.28
C LYS A 22 21.88 -17.73 6.57
N LEU A 23 21.36 -17.67 5.35
CA LEU A 23 21.29 -16.43 4.56
C LEU A 23 20.41 -15.36 5.25
N LEU A 24 19.31 -15.77 5.90
CA LEU A 24 18.44 -14.86 6.65
C LEU A 24 19.15 -14.24 7.85
N VAL A 25 19.85 -15.05 8.65
CA VAL A 25 20.65 -14.59 9.80
C VAL A 25 21.80 -13.68 9.36
N GLU A 26 22.47 -14.02 8.26
CA GLU A 26 23.52 -13.19 7.67
C GLU A 26 22.95 -11.86 7.16
N GLY A 27 21.83 -11.90 6.45
CA GLY A 27 21.13 -10.71 5.97
C GLY A 27 20.60 -9.80 7.09
N ALA A 28 20.23 -10.38 8.22
CA ALA A 28 19.83 -9.65 9.43
C ALA A 28 21.03 -9.06 10.20
N GLY A 29 22.27 -9.34 9.78
CA GLY A 29 23.49 -8.88 10.45
C GLY A 29 23.79 -9.59 11.77
N LEU A 30 23.25 -10.80 11.96
CA LEU A 30 23.33 -11.57 13.21
C LEU A 30 24.39 -12.68 13.18
N SER A 31 25.19 -12.80 12.11
CA SER A 31 26.17 -13.87 11.89
C SER A 31 27.13 -14.08 13.08
N GLY A 32 27.52 -12.99 13.76
CA GLY A 32 28.43 -13.05 14.91
C GLY A 32 27.88 -13.84 16.10
N GLN A 33 26.57 -14.05 16.18
CA GLN A 33 25.90 -14.78 17.27
C GLN A 33 25.72 -16.27 16.94
N ALA A 34 25.83 -16.68 15.68
CA ALA A 34 25.54 -18.05 15.25
C ALA A 34 26.40 -19.10 15.97
N ALA A 35 27.67 -18.80 16.27
CA ALA A 35 28.57 -19.71 17.00
C ALA A 35 28.12 -19.97 18.46
N GLU A 36 27.59 -18.94 19.14
CA GLU A 36 27.01 -19.07 20.48
C GLU A 36 25.75 -19.96 20.44
N TYR A 37 24.94 -19.80 19.41
CA TYR A 37 23.71 -20.57 19.24
C TYR A 37 23.95 -22.01 18.79
N ALA A 38 25.08 -22.32 18.17
CA ALA A 38 25.51 -23.69 17.89
C ALA A 38 25.86 -24.48 19.16
N ALA A 39 26.20 -23.79 20.26
CA ALA A 39 26.44 -24.43 21.57
C ALA A 39 25.15 -24.67 22.36
N LYS A 40 24.00 -24.20 21.91
CA LYS A 40 22.69 -24.39 22.55
C LYS A 40 22.01 -25.63 21.96
N THR A 41 21.35 -26.41 22.84
CA THR A 41 20.52 -27.53 22.39
C THR A 41 19.43 -27.02 21.43
N SER A 42 19.34 -27.62 20.25
CA SER A 42 18.29 -27.26 19.30
C SER A 42 16.89 -27.60 19.83
N ALA A 43 15.91 -26.75 19.53
CA ALA A 43 14.51 -27.03 19.76
C ALA A 43 13.96 -28.12 18.81
N PHE A 44 14.75 -28.51 17.79
CA PHE A 44 14.33 -29.43 16.73
C PHE A 44 15.13 -30.74 16.78
N GLN A 45 14.41 -31.87 16.71
CA GLN A 45 14.99 -33.21 16.82
C GLN A 45 15.81 -33.62 15.61
N ASP A 46 15.56 -33.00 14.46
CA ASP A 46 16.17 -33.31 13.16
C ASP A 46 17.29 -32.33 12.76
N VAL A 47 17.69 -31.44 13.69
CA VAL A 47 18.87 -30.60 13.53
C VAL A 47 20.03 -31.29 14.28
N ALA A 48 20.97 -31.84 13.50
CA ALA A 48 22.08 -32.58 14.06
C ALA A 48 23.06 -31.65 14.79
N GLU A 49 23.50 -32.08 15.98
CA GLU A 49 24.54 -31.41 16.77
C GLU A 49 25.84 -31.29 15.94
N GLY A 50 26.40 -30.09 15.89
CA GLY A 50 27.59 -29.78 15.11
C GLY A 50 27.34 -29.63 13.59
N SER A 51 26.11 -29.64 13.14
CA SER A 51 25.80 -29.36 11.73
C SER A 51 26.15 -27.92 11.36
N ALA A 52 26.49 -27.70 10.10
CA ALA A 52 26.86 -26.35 9.59
C ALA A 52 25.77 -25.29 9.74
N TYR A 53 24.51 -25.72 9.90
CA TYR A 53 23.36 -24.82 10.01
C TYR A 53 22.76 -24.74 11.42
N GLU A 54 23.22 -25.57 12.38
CA GLU A 54 22.63 -25.64 13.73
C GLU A 54 22.53 -24.26 14.39
N GLY A 55 23.62 -23.53 14.46
CA GLY A 55 23.65 -22.21 15.09
C GLY A 55 22.75 -21.18 14.38
N TYR A 56 22.68 -21.24 13.06
CA TYR A 56 21.82 -20.37 12.26
C TYR A 56 20.34 -20.71 12.44
N ILE A 57 20.00 -22.00 12.48
CA ILE A 57 18.62 -22.47 12.70
C ILE A 57 18.15 -22.10 14.11
N ASN A 58 18.96 -22.36 15.13
CA ASN A 58 18.63 -22.03 16.51
C ASN A 58 18.46 -20.52 16.69
N LEU A 59 19.32 -19.72 16.10
CA LEU A 59 19.24 -18.26 16.15
C LEU A 59 18.01 -17.73 15.38
N ALA A 60 17.76 -18.22 14.17
CA ALA A 60 16.60 -17.82 13.39
C ALA A 60 15.28 -18.14 14.10
N TYR A 61 15.20 -19.27 14.78
CA TYR A 61 14.05 -19.66 15.60
C TYR A 61 13.89 -18.78 16.84
N ASP A 62 14.96 -18.55 17.60
CA ASP A 62 14.95 -17.73 18.81
C ASP A 62 14.54 -16.27 18.52
N GLN A 63 14.97 -15.75 17.36
CA GLN A 63 14.62 -14.39 16.90
C GLN A 63 13.24 -14.32 16.22
N GLY A 64 12.49 -15.42 16.14
CA GLY A 64 11.18 -15.46 15.49
C GLY A 64 11.21 -15.32 13.97
N LEU A 65 12.38 -15.40 13.34
CA LEU A 65 12.54 -15.26 11.89
C LEU A 65 12.05 -16.48 11.11
N MET A 66 12.20 -17.67 11.70
CA MET A 66 11.74 -18.92 11.12
C MET A 66 11.12 -19.82 12.19
N SER A 67 10.13 -20.60 11.77
CA SER A 67 9.47 -21.60 12.62
C SER A 67 9.78 -23.01 12.14
N GLY A 68 9.56 -24.01 13.02
CA GLY A 68 9.58 -25.43 12.65
C GLY A 68 8.40 -25.80 11.73
N THR A 69 8.46 -27.00 11.18
CA THR A 69 7.42 -27.56 10.30
C THR A 69 6.34 -28.36 11.05
N GLY A 70 6.38 -28.33 12.38
CA GLY A 70 5.53 -29.11 13.27
C GLY A 70 6.18 -30.38 13.80
N GLY A 71 5.62 -30.96 14.86
CA GLY A 71 6.12 -32.21 15.45
C GLY A 71 7.55 -32.15 16.02
N GLY A 72 8.09 -30.95 16.28
CA GLY A 72 9.47 -30.78 16.75
C GLY A 72 10.52 -30.90 15.66
N SER A 73 10.16 -30.73 14.40
CA SER A 73 11.04 -30.81 13.25
C SER A 73 11.25 -29.44 12.57
N PHE A 74 12.45 -29.21 12.04
CA PHE A 74 12.80 -28.04 11.22
C PHE A 74 12.93 -28.41 9.73
N ARG A 75 13.36 -29.63 9.42
CA ARG A 75 13.63 -30.16 8.09
C ARG A 75 14.74 -29.40 7.34
N PRO A 76 15.97 -29.33 7.88
CA PRO A 76 17.05 -28.50 7.36
C PRO A 76 17.42 -28.78 5.91
N ASP A 77 17.31 -30.03 5.45
CA ASP A 77 17.65 -30.46 4.09
C ASP A 77 16.47 -30.36 3.09
N ALA A 78 15.27 -30.00 3.56
CA ALA A 78 14.13 -29.85 2.68
C ALA A 78 14.26 -28.58 1.82
N LYS A 79 13.88 -28.67 0.54
CA LYS A 79 13.80 -27.47 -0.30
C LYS A 79 12.74 -26.53 0.21
N THR A 80 13.01 -25.24 0.08
CA THR A 80 12.14 -24.15 0.53
C THR A 80 11.36 -23.59 -0.65
N THR A 81 10.06 -23.35 -0.48
CA THR A 81 9.25 -22.67 -1.50
C THR A 81 9.45 -21.16 -1.45
N GLN A 82 9.07 -20.48 -2.53
CA GLN A 82 9.12 -19.01 -2.59
C GLN A 82 8.21 -18.37 -1.53
N LEU A 83 7.06 -18.99 -1.22
CA LEU A 83 6.17 -18.50 -0.17
C LEU A 83 6.76 -18.67 1.24
N GLU A 84 7.38 -19.80 1.54
CA GLU A 84 8.05 -20.00 2.82
C GLU A 84 9.21 -19.01 3.01
N ALA A 85 9.94 -18.73 1.92
CA ALA A 85 11.01 -17.73 1.90
C ALA A 85 10.47 -16.31 2.11
N ALA A 86 9.38 -15.96 1.42
CA ALA A 86 8.70 -14.67 1.59
C ALA A 86 8.20 -14.48 3.01
N ALA A 87 7.59 -15.51 3.61
CA ALA A 87 7.12 -15.46 5.00
C ALA A 87 8.26 -15.15 5.98
N ALA A 88 9.39 -15.83 5.85
CA ALA A 88 10.56 -15.58 6.70
C ALA A 88 11.13 -14.16 6.53
N VAL A 89 11.17 -13.65 5.30
CA VAL A 89 11.63 -12.28 5.04
C VAL A 89 10.61 -11.23 5.52
N MET A 90 9.31 -11.50 5.44
CA MET A 90 8.29 -10.59 6.00
C MET A 90 8.41 -10.50 7.53
N GLN A 91 8.67 -11.59 8.23
CA GLN A 91 8.97 -11.57 9.67
C GLN A 91 10.23 -10.74 9.96
N TYR A 92 11.30 -10.95 9.21
CA TYR A 92 12.52 -10.14 9.30
C TYR A 92 12.28 -8.65 9.05
N ALA A 93 11.45 -8.32 8.07
CA ALA A 93 11.11 -6.95 7.70
C ALA A 93 10.17 -6.25 8.70
N GLY A 94 9.54 -7.00 9.61
CA GLY A 94 8.55 -6.47 10.54
C GLY A 94 7.24 -6.09 9.83
N VAL A 95 6.83 -6.87 8.84
CA VAL A 95 5.51 -6.71 8.22
C VAL A 95 4.44 -6.95 9.27
N PRO A 96 3.43 -6.06 9.42
CA PRO A 96 2.40 -6.18 10.44
C PRO A 96 1.64 -7.52 10.40
N ASP A 97 1.43 -8.13 11.56
CA ASP A 97 0.68 -9.39 11.68
C ASP A 97 -0.75 -9.26 11.17
N GLU A 98 -1.31 -8.05 11.20
CA GLU A 98 -2.63 -7.72 10.68
C GLU A 98 -2.75 -7.97 9.16
N MET A 99 -1.63 -7.97 8.44
CA MET A 99 -1.54 -8.30 7.02
C MET A 99 -1.33 -9.80 6.75
N LEU A 100 -1.06 -10.61 7.79
CA LEU A 100 -0.57 -12.00 7.70
C LEU A 100 -1.47 -13.00 8.45
N LYS A 101 -2.80 -12.85 8.36
CA LYS A 101 -3.76 -13.62 9.18
C LYS A 101 -3.96 -15.06 8.70
N ALA A 102 -4.11 -15.24 7.39
CA ALA A 102 -4.46 -16.52 6.80
C ALA A 102 -3.36 -17.07 5.89
N TRP A 103 -2.75 -18.19 6.30
CA TRP A 103 -1.82 -18.94 5.48
C TRP A 103 -2.59 -19.84 4.48
N PRO A 104 -2.18 -19.94 3.21
CA PRO A 104 -1.09 -19.20 2.54
C PRO A 104 -1.52 -17.86 1.93
N ALA A 105 -2.82 -17.60 1.78
CA ALA A 105 -3.38 -16.57 0.92
C ALA A 105 -2.92 -15.15 1.27
N ASP A 106 -3.01 -14.75 2.55
CA ASP A 106 -2.59 -13.39 2.95
C ASP A 106 -1.08 -13.18 2.79
N TYR A 107 -0.30 -14.25 2.95
CA TYR A 107 1.16 -14.17 2.79
C TYR A 107 1.58 -14.00 1.33
N GLU A 108 0.92 -14.69 0.40
CA GLU A 108 1.16 -14.52 -1.04
C GLU A 108 0.80 -13.12 -1.49
N ASP A 109 -0.40 -12.66 -1.12
CA ASP A 109 -0.90 -11.34 -1.47
C ASP A 109 -0.03 -10.23 -0.87
N THR A 110 0.26 -10.30 0.42
CA THR A 110 1.09 -9.29 1.11
C THR A 110 2.49 -9.21 0.51
N ALA A 111 3.15 -10.35 0.20
CA ALA A 111 4.48 -10.36 -0.39
C ALA A 111 4.53 -9.56 -1.71
N VAL A 112 3.47 -9.66 -2.52
CA VAL A 112 3.34 -8.91 -3.77
C VAL A 112 3.04 -7.43 -3.49
N ARG A 113 2.07 -7.15 -2.64
CA ARG A 113 1.59 -5.78 -2.35
C ARG A 113 2.65 -4.88 -1.74
N VAL A 114 3.47 -5.38 -0.81
CA VAL A 114 4.58 -4.62 -0.22
C VAL A 114 5.82 -4.56 -1.13
N GLY A 115 5.78 -5.26 -2.27
CA GLY A 115 6.87 -5.27 -3.24
C GLY A 115 8.06 -6.17 -2.86
N LEU A 116 7.84 -7.13 -1.96
CA LEU A 116 8.89 -8.07 -1.55
C LEU A 116 9.41 -8.90 -2.72
N THR A 117 8.53 -9.26 -3.66
CA THR A 117 8.80 -10.09 -4.84
C THR A 117 9.21 -9.29 -6.08
N ALA A 118 9.48 -7.98 -5.92
CA ALA A 118 9.85 -7.13 -7.04
C ALA A 118 11.19 -7.60 -7.69
N GLY A 119 11.17 -7.72 -9.02
CA GLY A 119 12.34 -8.08 -9.81
C GLY A 119 12.37 -9.51 -10.35
N PHE A 120 11.40 -10.36 -9.97
CA PHE A 120 11.26 -11.72 -10.51
C PHE A 120 9.79 -12.17 -10.58
N ALA A 121 9.51 -13.23 -11.33
CA ALA A 121 8.21 -13.87 -11.34
C ALA A 121 8.03 -14.67 -10.04
N PHE A 122 6.98 -14.38 -9.28
CA PHE A 122 6.66 -15.04 -8.02
C PHE A 122 5.56 -16.09 -8.22
N ASP A 123 5.85 -17.30 -7.78
CA ASP A 123 4.90 -18.40 -7.63
C ASP A 123 5.17 -19.05 -6.28
N GLY A 124 4.25 -18.90 -5.34
CA GLY A 124 4.45 -19.35 -3.95
C GLY A 124 4.73 -20.84 -3.80
N ALA A 125 4.30 -21.69 -4.76
CA ALA A 125 4.49 -23.13 -4.75
C ALA A 125 5.87 -23.56 -5.29
N GLU A 126 6.51 -22.73 -6.11
CA GLU A 126 7.81 -23.03 -6.70
C GLU A 126 8.93 -22.97 -5.67
N VAL A 127 9.97 -23.76 -5.89
CA VAL A 127 11.18 -23.76 -5.04
C VAL A 127 11.96 -22.47 -5.26
N VAL A 128 12.34 -21.81 -4.16
CA VAL A 128 13.11 -20.56 -4.21
C VAL A 128 14.55 -20.79 -4.62
N THR A 129 15.07 -19.95 -5.50
CA THR A 129 16.51 -19.89 -5.82
C THR A 129 17.25 -18.93 -4.89
N ALA A 130 18.56 -19.08 -4.76
CA ALA A 130 19.42 -18.17 -4.01
C ALA A 130 19.25 -16.71 -4.48
N THR A 131 19.23 -16.48 -5.78
CA THR A 131 19.06 -15.14 -6.39
C THR A 131 17.72 -14.52 -6.04
N GLN A 132 16.63 -15.31 -6.07
CA GLN A 132 15.30 -14.81 -5.67
C GLN A 132 15.25 -14.48 -4.18
N PHE A 133 15.85 -15.33 -3.34
CA PHE A 133 15.90 -15.08 -1.90
C PHE A 133 16.71 -13.84 -1.54
N GLU A 134 17.86 -13.63 -2.17
CA GLU A 134 18.67 -12.41 -2.02
C GLU A 134 17.89 -11.16 -2.45
N ALA A 135 17.12 -11.25 -3.54
CA ALA A 135 16.25 -10.18 -3.97
C ALA A 135 15.16 -9.88 -2.91
N MET A 136 14.52 -10.92 -2.35
CA MET A 136 13.56 -10.77 -1.26
C MET A 136 14.19 -10.13 -0.02
N LEU A 137 15.39 -10.59 0.41
CA LEU A 137 16.09 -10.00 1.55
C LEU A 137 16.41 -8.52 1.35
N LYS A 138 16.87 -8.15 0.16
CA LYS A 138 17.14 -6.75 -0.20
C LYS A 138 15.85 -5.92 -0.15
N ASN A 139 14.77 -6.43 -0.74
CA ASN A 139 13.48 -5.76 -0.75
C ASN A 139 12.91 -5.65 0.67
N GLY A 140 12.97 -6.71 1.48
CA GLY A 140 12.53 -6.73 2.87
C GLY A 140 13.31 -5.77 3.76
N ALA A 141 14.63 -5.71 3.63
CA ALA A 141 15.45 -4.75 4.35
C ALA A 141 15.07 -3.29 4.07
N ALA A 142 14.53 -3.01 2.87
CA ALA A 142 14.05 -1.68 2.51
C ALA A 142 12.73 -1.29 3.21
N LEU A 143 12.00 -2.25 3.78
CA LEU A 143 10.72 -2.03 4.48
C LEU A 143 10.90 -1.65 5.95
N ILE A 144 12.01 -2.05 6.57
CA ILE A 144 12.23 -1.98 8.02
C ILE A 144 12.06 -0.56 8.55
N GLY A 145 11.21 -0.41 9.59
CA GLY A 145 11.03 0.83 10.35
C GLY A 145 10.35 1.96 9.59
N LYS A 146 9.67 1.67 8.48
CA LYS A 146 8.94 2.65 7.68
C LYS A 146 7.44 2.42 7.76
N PRO A 147 6.62 3.49 7.73
CA PRO A 147 5.16 3.35 7.70
C PRO A 147 4.68 2.74 6.38
N TYR A 148 3.62 1.94 6.46
CA TYR A 148 2.94 1.36 5.31
C TYR A 148 1.87 2.33 4.79
N ILE A 149 2.05 2.82 3.57
CA ILE A 149 1.19 3.81 2.94
C ILE A 149 0.37 3.16 1.82
N GLY A 150 -0.92 3.02 2.06
CA GLY A 150 -1.85 2.50 1.08
C GLY A 150 -2.04 3.45 -0.12
N ILE A 151 -2.13 2.90 -1.32
CA ILE A 151 -2.49 3.64 -2.53
C ILE A 151 -3.91 3.24 -2.91
N SER A 152 -4.84 4.21 -2.94
CA SER A 152 -6.28 3.97 -2.98
C SER A 152 -6.77 3.25 -4.24
N TRP A 153 -6.18 3.55 -5.40
CA TRP A 153 -6.64 3.00 -6.67
C TRP A 153 -5.52 2.89 -7.69
N LYS A 154 -5.52 1.79 -8.44
CA LYS A 154 -4.59 1.55 -9.54
C LYS A 154 -5.24 1.98 -10.85
N SER A 155 -4.95 3.20 -11.32
CA SER A 155 -5.50 3.72 -12.57
C SER A 155 -4.74 3.19 -13.79
N ASN A 156 -3.51 3.61 -13.98
CA ASN A 156 -2.61 3.10 -15.02
C ASN A 156 -1.23 2.79 -14.43
N LYS A 157 -0.46 1.95 -15.14
CA LYS A 157 0.81 1.46 -14.61
C LYS A 157 1.83 2.57 -14.37
N GLN A 158 1.93 3.53 -15.28
CA GLN A 158 2.97 4.57 -15.22
C GLN A 158 2.75 5.52 -14.06
N ASP A 159 1.52 6.00 -13.88
CA ASP A 159 1.19 6.89 -12.77
C ASP A 159 1.31 6.19 -11.43
N TYR A 160 0.88 4.92 -11.39
CA TYR A 160 0.94 4.11 -10.19
C TYR A 160 2.38 3.87 -9.72
N ASP A 161 3.29 3.56 -10.62
CA ASP A 161 4.72 3.40 -10.32
C ASP A 161 5.36 4.74 -9.87
N SER A 162 4.86 5.86 -10.40
CA SER A 162 5.27 7.20 -9.95
C SER A 162 4.85 7.47 -8.51
N PHE A 163 3.63 7.12 -8.11
CA PHE A 163 3.17 7.25 -6.72
C PHE A 163 3.99 6.40 -5.76
N LYS A 164 4.28 5.16 -6.11
CA LYS A 164 5.17 4.29 -5.32
C LYS A 164 6.55 4.93 -5.14
N THR A 165 7.08 5.55 -6.19
CA THR A 165 8.38 6.23 -6.15
C THR A 165 8.35 7.41 -5.19
N VAL A 166 7.30 8.24 -5.24
CA VAL A 166 7.12 9.38 -4.33
C VAL A 166 7.02 8.93 -2.87
N ILE A 167 6.22 7.90 -2.59
CA ILE A 167 6.06 7.35 -1.24
C ILE A 167 7.39 6.83 -0.70
N ARG A 168 8.15 6.07 -1.51
CA ARG A 168 9.49 5.58 -1.12
C ARG A 168 10.47 6.72 -0.87
N ALA A 169 10.46 7.74 -1.70
CA ALA A 169 11.32 8.92 -1.53
C ALA A 169 10.99 9.71 -0.25
N ALA A 170 9.72 9.69 0.16
CA ALA A 170 9.27 10.27 1.42
C ALA A 170 9.54 9.38 2.65
N GLY A 171 10.08 8.18 2.47
CA GLY A 171 10.42 7.26 3.56
C GLY A 171 9.30 6.30 3.95
N GLY A 172 8.27 6.14 3.14
CA GLY A 172 7.18 5.18 3.35
C GLY A 172 7.33 3.88 2.54
N ASN A 173 6.59 2.86 2.92
CA ASN A 173 6.40 1.61 2.19
C ASN A 173 5.08 1.69 1.42
N PRO A 174 5.10 1.82 0.09
CA PRO A 174 3.85 1.84 -0.69
C PRO A 174 3.22 0.45 -0.71
N VAL A 175 1.91 0.40 -0.43
CA VAL A 175 1.10 -0.81 -0.46
C VAL A 175 -0.04 -0.63 -1.46
N GLU A 176 -0.20 -1.58 -2.38
CA GLU A 176 -1.37 -1.62 -3.24
C GLU A 176 -2.57 -2.04 -2.39
N LEU A 177 -3.55 -1.14 -2.25
CA LEU A 177 -4.77 -1.51 -1.52
C LEU A 177 -5.70 -2.33 -2.41
N ASP A 178 -6.36 -3.31 -1.80
CA ASP A 178 -7.47 -3.99 -2.42
C ASP A 178 -8.62 -3.02 -2.64
N GLN A 179 -9.42 -3.30 -3.66
CA GLN A 179 -10.63 -2.55 -3.92
C GLN A 179 -11.56 -2.60 -2.70
N VAL A 180 -11.92 -1.43 -2.17
CA VAL A 180 -12.95 -1.35 -1.15
C VAL A 180 -14.32 -1.55 -1.81
N THR A 181 -15.05 -2.57 -1.35
CA THR A 181 -16.37 -2.95 -1.84
C THR A 181 -17.43 -2.67 -0.77
N SER A 182 -18.68 -2.50 -1.19
CA SER A 182 -19.83 -2.33 -0.30
C SER A 182 -20.89 -3.37 -0.61
N THR A 183 -21.52 -3.93 0.42
CA THR A 183 -22.66 -4.86 0.26
C THR A 183 -23.96 -4.18 -0.19
N ALA A 184 -23.97 -2.84 -0.29
CA ALA A 184 -25.09 -2.08 -0.84
C ALA A 184 -25.30 -2.31 -2.34
N VAL A 185 -24.30 -2.83 -3.03
CA VAL A 185 -24.30 -3.11 -4.47
C VAL A 185 -23.69 -4.48 -4.74
N ALA A 186 -23.91 -5.02 -5.94
CA ALA A 186 -23.28 -6.25 -6.38
C ALA A 186 -22.22 -5.94 -7.47
N TYR A 187 -21.24 -6.82 -7.54
CA TYR A 187 -20.11 -6.73 -8.45
C TYR A 187 -20.09 -7.95 -9.37
N ASP A 188 -19.52 -7.78 -10.55
CA ASP A 188 -19.25 -8.89 -11.46
C ASP A 188 -17.95 -9.65 -11.04
N LYS A 189 -17.60 -10.66 -11.86
CA LYS A 189 -16.37 -11.47 -11.61
C LYS A 189 -15.05 -10.68 -11.68
N ASP A 190 -15.06 -9.53 -12.28
CA ASP A 190 -13.90 -8.65 -12.46
C ASP A 190 -13.87 -7.50 -11.42
N GLY A 191 -14.79 -7.55 -10.43
CA GLY A 191 -14.92 -6.56 -9.37
C GLY A 191 -15.61 -5.26 -9.80
N LYS A 192 -16.18 -5.19 -11.00
CA LYS A 192 -16.91 -4.02 -11.49
C LYS A 192 -18.35 -4.05 -10.99
N ILE A 193 -18.87 -2.88 -10.58
CA ILE A 193 -20.28 -2.75 -10.20
C ILE A 193 -21.21 -3.11 -11.37
N LEU A 194 -22.31 -3.81 -11.10
CA LEU A 194 -23.28 -4.19 -12.13
C LEU A 194 -24.05 -2.98 -12.66
N ASP A 195 -24.35 -2.97 -13.96
CA ASP A 195 -25.03 -1.86 -14.66
C ASP A 195 -26.42 -1.53 -14.05
N SER A 196 -27.07 -2.49 -13.38
CA SER A 196 -28.35 -2.25 -12.68
C SER A 196 -28.29 -1.17 -11.60
N TYR A 197 -27.11 -0.87 -11.09
CA TYR A 197 -26.87 0.17 -10.07
C TYR A 197 -26.50 1.53 -10.67
N LEU A 198 -26.36 1.60 -11.99
CA LEU A 198 -25.91 2.78 -12.71
C LEU A 198 -27.05 3.46 -13.47
N GLU A 199 -26.96 4.78 -13.64
CA GLU A 199 -27.68 5.55 -14.63
C GLU A 199 -27.08 5.28 -16.02
N GLU A 200 -27.82 5.67 -17.10
CA GLU A 200 -27.31 5.55 -18.48
C GLU A 200 -25.97 6.29 -18.71
N SER A 201 -25.70 7.31 -17.91
CA SER A 201 -24.43 8.06 -17.92
C SER A 201 -23.25 7.30 -17.28
N GLY A 202 -23.48 6.12 -16.70
CA GLY A 202 -22.49 5.40 -15.91
C GLY A 202 -22.36 5.90 -14.46
N MET A 203 -23.08 6.95 -14.08
CA MET A 203 -23.13 7.49 -12.73
C MET A 203 -23.85 6.52 -11.78
N LEU A 204 -23.39 6.45 -10.54
CA LEU A 204 -24.08 5.70 -9.48
C LEU A 204 -25.47 6.29 -9.22
N LYS A 205 -26.52 5.46 -9.22
CA LYS A 205 -27.88 5.90 -8.89
C LYS A 205 -27.95 6.51 -7.49
N GLN A 206 -28.77 7.53 -7.32
CA GLN A 206 -28.83 8.32 -6.09
C GLN A 206 -29.13 7.48 -4.85
N GLU A 207 -30.03 6.52 -4.95
CA GLU A 207 -30.41 5.64 -3.82
C GLU A 207 -29.23 4.83 -3.27
N TYR A 208 -28.30 4.40 -4.13
CA TYR A 208 -27.09 3.68 -3.73
C TYR A 208 -26.00 4.64 -3.25
N ALA A 209 -25.88 5.80 -3.89
CA ALA A 209 -24.99 6.85 -3.40
C ALA A 209 -25.34 7.28 -1.97
N ASP A 210 -26.63 7.37 -1.65
CA ASP A 210 -27.08 7.72 -0.29
C ASP A 210 -26.75 6.63 0.73
N GLN A 211 -26.84 5.36 0.35
CA GLN A 211 -26.40 4.24 1.20
C GLN A 211 -24.89 4.28 1.46
N ILE A 212 -24.08 4.56 0.43
CA ILE A 212 -22.62 4.69 0.58
C ILE A 212 -22.28 5.88 1.49
N LYS A 213 -22.97 7.02 1.33
CA LYS A 213 -22.78 8.22 2.18
C LYS A 213 -23.16 7.99 3.65
N ALA A 214 -23.99 7.02 3.94
CA ALA A 214 -24.40 6.72 5.32
C ALA A 214 -23.28 6.19 6.22
N LYS A 215 -22.06 6.08 5.73
CA LYS A 215 -20.84 5.64 6.46
C LYS A 215 -20.98 4.27 7.12
N ASN A 216 -21.61 3.33 6.46
CA ASN A 216 -21.78 2.01 7.01
C ASN A 216 -20.56 1.13 6.71
N PHE A 217 -19.48 1.29 7.48
CA PHE A 217 -18.26 0.51 7.34
C PHE A 217 -18.47 -0.99 7.59
N ALA A 218 -19.49 -1.38 8.36
CA ALA A 218 -19.84 -2.78 8.57
C ALA A 218 -20.32 -3.47 7.28
N ASN A 219 -20.77 -2.68 6.30
CA ASN A 219 -21.21 -3.15 4.98
C ASN A 219 -20.09 -3.05 3.92
N SER A 220 -18.84 -3.01 4.32
CA SER A 220 -17.69 -2.91 3.43
C SER A 220 -16.52 -3.75 3.95
N ASN A 221 -15.57 -4.06 3.06
CA ASN A 221 -14.32 -4.71 3.41
C ASN A 221 -13.21 -3.71 3.81
N VAL A 222 -13.53 -2.43 4.06
CA VAL A 222 -12.53 -1.38 4.30
C VAL A 222 -11.61 -1.68 5.47
N GLY A 223 -12.12 -2.28 6.55
CA GLY A 223 -11.31 -2.64 7.71
C GLY A 223 -10.27 -3.72 7.41
N GLU A 224 -10.58 -4.62 6.48
CA GLU A 224 -9.68 -5.66 6.00
C GLU A 224 -8.63 -5.06 5.06
N ALA A 225 -9.06 -4.27 4.07
CA ALA A 225 -8.16 -3.58 3.14
C ALA A 225 -7.16 -2.65 3.84
N MET A 226 -7.53 -2.10 5.00
CA MET A 226 -6.72 -1.17 5.79
C MET A 226 -5.91 -1.82 6.91
N ALA A 227 -5.95 -3.15 7.02
CA ALA A 227 -5.19 -3.86 8.04
C ALA A 227 -3.67 -3.58 7.89
N GLY A 228 -3.02 -3.13 8.96
CA GLY A 228 -1.58 -2.81 8.98
C GLY A 228 -1.16 -1.58 8.15
N ILE A 229 -2.10 -0.72 7.73
CA ILE A 229 -1.84 0.50 6.97
C ILE A 229 -1.79 1.70 7.90
N ASP A 230 -0.73 2.50 7.79
CA ASP A 230 -0.48 3.69 8.65
C ASP A 230 -1.01 4.99 8.03
N GLY A 231 -1.27 5.03 6.74
CA GLY A 231 -1.81 6.19 6.04
C GLY A 231 -2.17 5.87 4.60
N VAL A 232 -2.89 6.77 3.92
CA VAL A 232 -3.38 6.53 2.55
C VAL A 232 -3.05 7.69 1.63
N PHE A 233 -2.56 7.33 0.45
CA PHE A 233 -2.41 8.23 -0.69
C PHE A 233 -3.55 7.99 -1.68
N PHE A 234 -4.46 8.96 -1.83
CA PHE A 234 -5.54 8.93 -2.80
C PHE A 234 -5.09 9.49 -4.14
N THR A 235 -5.22 8.68 -5.18
CA THR A 235 -4.72 9.01 -6.52
C THR A 235 -5.66 9.90 -7.31
N GLY A 236 -5.12 10.56 -8.34
CA GLY A 236 -5.90 11.26 -9.37
C GLY A 236 -6.66 10.31 -10.30
N GLY A 237 -7.41 10.85 -11.23
CA GLY A 237 -8.13 10.09 -12.27
C GLY A 237 -9.48 10.68 -12.62
N GLU A 238 -10.42 9.84 -12.99
CA GLU A 238 -11.77 10.15 -13.49
C GLU A 238 -12.57 11.00 -12.50
N ASP A 239 -13.59 11.71 -13.00
CA ASP A 239 -14.48 12.51 -12.17
C ASP A 239 -15.34 11.64 -11.23
N VAL A 240 -15.70 12.21 -10.09
CA VAL A 240 -16.56 11.54 -9.11
C VAL A 240 -18.03 11.65 -9.53
N SER A 241 -18.81 10.59 -9.38
CA SER A 241 -20.26 10.57 -9.65
C SER A 241 -20.97 11.74 -8.95
N PRO A 242 -21.68 12.60 -9.69
CA PRO A 242 -22.43 13.70 -9.12
C PRO A 242 -23.44 13.31 -8.04
N SER A 243 -23.96 12.08 -8.05
CA SER A 243 -24.84 11.54 -6.99
C SER A 243 -24.20 11.55 -5.59
N LEU A 244 -22.88 11.61 -5.50
CA LEU A 244 -22.15 11.73 -4.24
C LEU A 244 -22.02 13.17 -3.73
N PHE A 245 -22.31 14.18 -4.56
CA PHE A 245 -22.24 15.60 -4.17
C PHE A 245 -23.51 16.02 -3.44
N LYS A 246 -23.41 17.07 -2.63
CA LYS A 246 -24.59 17.73 -2.05
C LYS A 246 -25.25 18.74 -2.98
N ALA A 247 -24.55 19.20 -4.02
CA ALA A 247 -25.08 20.16 -4.99
C ALA A 247 -26.13 19.51 -5.87
N PRO A 248 -27.20 20.24 -6.27
CA PRO A 248 -28.14 19.74 -7.25
C PRO A 248 -27.39 19.41 -8.52
N GLN A 249 -27.55 18.18 -8.97
CA GLN A 249 -26.98 17.70 -10.23
C GLN A 249 -27.62 18.46 -11.36
N LYS A 250 -26.86 19.27 -12.01
CA LYS A 250 -27.16 19.66 -13.37
C LYS A 250 -26.54 18.59 -14.25
N GLU A 251 -27.25 18.26 -15.30
CA GLU A 251 -26.89 17.25 -16.28
C GLU A 251 -25.37 17.15 -16.42
N ALA A 252 -24.88 15.97 -16.13
CA ALA A 252 -23.48 15.69 -16.10
C ALA A 252 -22.90 15.80 -17.51
N ASN A 253 -22.65 17.00 -17.93
CA ASN A 253 -21.83 17.22 -19.10
C ASN A 253 -20.38 17.17 -18.66
N MET A 254 -19.99 16.00 -18.21
CA MET A 254 -18.70 15.82 -17.56
C MET A 254 -17.58 15.73 -18.57
N GLY A 255 -17.85 15.39 -19.80
CA GLY A 255 -16.82 15.15 -20.82
C GLY A 255 -15.75 14.13 -20.44
N GLU A 256 -15.82 13.61 -19.24
CA GLU A 256 -14.88 12.67 -18.61
C GLU A 256 -15.60 11.37 -18.28
N GLU A 257 -14.88 10.27 -18.25
CA GLU A 257 -15.42 8.97 -17.87
C GLU A 257 -15.68 8.92 -16.36
N ILE A 258 -16.87 8.51 -15.97
CA ILE A 258 -17.23 8.25 -14.57
C ILE A 258 -16.92 6.79 -14.26
N ASN A 259 -16.31 6.54 -13.12
CA ASN A 259 -16.03 5.20 -12.64
C ASN A 259 -16.74 4.95 -11.30
N ALA A 260 -17.99 4.52 -11.35
CA ALA A 260 -18.80 4.30 -10.16
C ALA A 260 -18.24 3.20 -9.23
N THR A 261 -17.53 2.22 -9.76
CA THR A 261 -16.83 1.21 -8.96
C THR A 261 -15.75 1.86 -8.07
N ARG A 262 -14.95 2.72 -8.68
CA ARG A 262 -13.94 3.50 -7.99
C ARG A 262 -14.56 4.52 -7.03
N ASP A 263 -15.70 5.09 -7.37
CA ASP A 263 -16.41 6.04 -6.51
C ASP A 263 -16.77 5.43 -5.16
N ILE A 264 -17.30 4.20 -5.16
CA ILE A 264 -17.62 3.46 -3.94
C ILE A 264 -16.35 3.18 -3.15
N SER A 265 -15.31 2.70 -3.80
CA SER A 265 -14.03 2.37 -3.17
C SER A 265 -13.40 3.62 -2.54
N ASP A 266 -13.18 4.68 -3.32
CA ASP A 266 -12.53 5.90 -2.84
C ASP A 266 -13.36 6.62 -1.76
N TYR A 267 -14.70 6.70 -1.93
CA TYR A 267 -15.57 7.35 -0.95
C TYR A 267 -15.55 6.64 0.40
N THR A 268 -15.74 5.31 0.40
CA THR A 268 -15.77 4.50 1.62
C THR A 268 -14.42 4.52 2.33
N LEU A 269 -13.33 4.38 1.57
CA LEU A 269 -11.97 4.43 2.09
C LEU A 269 -11.65 5.81 2.69
N MET A 270 -11.99 6.90 2.00
CA MET A 270 -11.79 8.27 2.50
C MET A 270 -12.62 8.52 3.77
N ALA A 271 -13.89 8.10 3.78
CA ALA A 271 -14.74 8.24 4.94
C ALA A 271 -14.18 7.46 6.15
N TYR A 272 -13.63 6.26 5.91
CA TYR A 272 -12.96 5.49 6.95
C TYR A 272 -11.71 6.19 7.47
N CYS A 273 -10.85 6.69 6.59
CA CYS A 273 -9.62 7.39 6.98
C CYS A 273 -9.92 8.63 7.83
N LEU A 274 -10.90 9.44 7.43
CA LEU A 274 -11.30 10.64 8.18
C LEU A 274 -11.97 10.30 9.52
N ASP A 275 -12.75 9.21 9.60
CA ASP A 275 -13.37 8.75 10.84
C ASP A 275 -12.33 8.24 11.86
N LYS A 276 -11.26 7.63 11.37
CA LYS A 276 -10.16 7.07 12.18
C LYS A 276 -8.99 8.04 12.40
N ASP A 277 -9.11 9.28 11.94
CA ASP A 277 -8.04 10.30 12.01
C ASP A 277 -6.70 9.77 11.41
N MET A 278 -6.80 9.03 10.30
CA MET A 278 -5.64 8.47 9.63
C MET A 278 -4.93 9.50 8.75
N PRO A 279 -3.58 9.51 8.72
CA PRO A 279 -2.82 10.33 7.80
C PRO A 279 -3.26 10.09 6.35
N THR A 280 -3.70 11.15 5.68
CA THR A 280 -4.30 11.05 4.34
C THR A 280 -3.81 12.16 3.44
N LEU A 281 -3.36 11.81 2.24
CA LEU A 281 -2.98 12.75 1.18
C LEU A 281 -3.81 12.47 -0.06
N GLY A 282 -4.50 13.49 -0.58
CA GLY A 282 -5.29 13.41 -1.81
C GLY A 282 -4.69 14.24 -2.94
N ALA A 283 -4.44 13.62 -4.09
CA ALA A 283 -4.03 14.30 -5.32
C ALA A 283 -5.19 14.36 -6.30
N CYS A 284 -5.44 15.54 -6.92
CA CYS A 284 -6.47 15.74 -7.94
C CYS A 284 -7.84 15.19 -7.49
N ARG A 285 -8.32 14.08 -8.08
CA ARG A 285 -9.54 13.37 -7.66
C ARG A 285 -9.55 13.04 -6.15
N GLY A 286 -8.41 12.64 -5.57
CA GLY A 286 -8.32 12.35 -4.14
C GLY A 286 -8.68 13.56 -3.26
N MET A 287 -8.28 14.76 -3.66
CA MET A 287 -8.69 16.01 -3.00
C MET A 287 -10.21 16.25 -3.18
N GLN A 288 -10.75 15.98 -4.35
CA GLN A 288 -12.19 16.11 -4.61
C GLN A 288 -13.01 15.18 -3.71
N VAL A 289 -12.62 13.90 -3.64
CA VAL A 289 -13.27 12.90 -2.75
C VAL A 289 -13.20 13.35 -1.29
N MET A 290 -12.05 13.85 -0.82
CA MET A 290 -11.90 14.38 0.53
C MET A 290 -12.88 15.53 0.80
N SER A 291 -13.01 16.47 -0.14
CA SER A 291 -13.95 17.57 -0.04
C SER A 291 -15.41 17.09 0.02
N ILE A 292 -15.77 16.12 -0.84
CA ILE A 292 -17.12 15.54 -0.88
C ILE A 292 -17.45 14.81 0.42
N VAL A 293 -16.56 13.96 0.92
CA VAL A 293 -16.76 13.21 2.17
C VAL A 293 -16.84 14.13 3.38
N SER A 294 -16.05 15.22 3.39
CA SER A 294 -16.10 16.24 4.43
C SER A 294 -17.39 17.09 4.39
N GLY A 295 -18.20 16.91 3.34
CA GLY A 295 -19.48 17.59 3.18
C GLY A 295 -19.35 19.07 2.83
N THR A 296 -18.22 19.47 2.25
CA THR A 296 -18.02 20.83 1.73
C THR A 296 -18.78 21.02 0.42
N GLY A 297 -19.02 22.28 0.03
CA GLY A 297 -19.58 22.60 -1.29
C GLY A 297 -18.62 22.18 -2.37
N PHE A 298 -19.15 21.57 -3.42
CA PHE A 298 -18.37 21.14 -4.58
C PHE A 298 -18.97 21.73 -5.86
N ILE A 299 -18.14 22.37 -6.68
CA ILE A 299 -18.54 22.94 -7.98
C ILE A 299 -18.15 21.91 -9.03
N GLN A 300 -19.14 21.31 -9.66
CA GLN A 300 -18.97 20.27 -10.65
C GLN A 300 -18.28 20.76 -11.92
N ASP A 301 -18.70 21.92 -12.44
CA ASP A 301 -18.18 22.56 -13.63
C ASP A 301 -17.90 24.04 -13.34
N ILE A 302 -16.63 24.41 -13.22
CA ILE A 302 -16.24 25.77 -12.87
C ILE A 302 -16.60 26.77 -13.97
N PRO A 303 -16.36 26.51 -15.27
CA PRO A 303 -16.79 27.39 -16.34
C PRO A 303 -18.30 27.65 -16.37
N ALA A 304 -19.12 26.60 -16.26
CA ALA A 304 -20.57 26.72 -16.23
C ALA A 304 -21.06 27.51 -14.99
N TYR A 305 -20.43 27.30 -13.83
CA TYR A 305 -20.73 28.03 -12.60
C TYR A 305 -20.48 29.54 -12.76
N TYR A 306 -19.34 29.94 -13.34
CA TYR A 306 -19.05 31.37 -13.59
C TYR A 306 -19.96 31.96 -14.65
N GLN A 307 -20.24 31.24 -15.74
CA GLN A 307 -21.17 31.66 -16.77
C GLN A 307 -22.57 31.91 -16.20
N ALA A 308 -23.06 31.05 -15.32
CA ALA A 308 -24.36 31.23 -14.65
C ALA A 308 -24.42 32.49 -13.79
N GLN A 309 -23.26 33.02 -13.38
CA GLN A 309 -23.15 34.28 -12.63
C GLN A 309 -22.88 35.48 -13.54
N GLY A 310 -22.91 35.33 -14.85
CA GLY A 310 -22.58 36.38 -15.81
C GLY A 310 -21.10 36.80 -15.80
N LYS A 311 -20.23 35.93 -15.33
CA LYS A 311 -18.78 36.14 -15.28
C LYS A 311 -18.07 35.32 -16.35
N THR A 312 -16.98 35.85 -16.88
CA THR A 312 -16.06 35.09 -17.74
C THR A 312 -15.15 34.26 -16.82
N TYR A 313 -14.96 33.00 -17.20
CA TYR A 313 -13.95 32.14 -16.58
C TYR A 313 -12.80 31.97 -17.60
N ASP A 314 -11.61 32.39 -17.19
CA ASP A 314 -10.39 32.17 -17.94
C ASP A 314 -9.75 30.87 -17.45
N ASP A 315 -9.87 29.81 -18.25
CA ASP A 315 -9.32 28.48 -17.91
C ASP A 315 -7.81 28.47 -18.08
N THR A 316 -7.11 29.00 -17.07
CA THR A 316 -5.65 29.01 -17.01
C THR A 316 -5.07 27.74 -16.37
N HIS A 317 -5.93 26.82 -15.91
CA HIS A 317 -5.54 25.60 -15.21
C HIS A 317 -5.21 24.44 -16.13
N ARG A 318 -5.68 24.51 -17.40
CA ARG A 318 -5.34 23.54 -18.45
C ARG A 318 -4.85 24.27 -19.68
N MET A 319 -3.92 23.66 -20.38
CA MET A 319 -3.53 24.15 -21.71
C MET A 319 -4.64 23.86 -22.73
N PRO A 320 -4.70 24.55 -23.90
CA PRO A 320 -5.66 24.25 -24.93
C PRO A 320 -5.71 22.78 -25.34
N VAL A 321 -6.88 22.28 -25.75
CA VAL A 321 -7.14 20.87 -26.06
C VAL A 321 -6.12 20.24 -27.00
N ASP A 322 -5.63 21.04 -27.98
CA ASP A 322 -4.69 20.59 -29.01
C ASP A 322 -3.21 20.67 -28.58
N THR A 323 -2.94 20.97 -27.28
CA THR A 323 -1.58 21.10 -26.81
C THR A 323 -1.09 19.73 -26.27
N PRO A 324 0.11 19.25 -26.69
CA PRO A 324 0.65 17.95 -26.26
C PRO A 324 0.76 17.75 -24.75
N ASP A 325 1.02 18.84 -24.01
CA ASP A 325 1.22 18.83 -22.54
C ASP A 325 0.06 19.52 -21.83
N ARG A 326 -1.17 19.27 -22.25
CA ARG A 326 -2.38 19.94 -21.72
C ARG A 326 -2.48 19.93 -20.19
N ASP A 327 -2.12 18.84 -19.57
CA ASP A 327 -2.26 18.64 -18.11
C ASP A 327 -1.08 19.21 -17.32
N TYR A 328 -0.08 19.79 -17.98
CA TYR A 328 1.10 20.40 -17.35
C TYR A 328 1.07 21.93 -17.32
N ALA A 329 -0.13 22.51 -17.33
CA ALA A 329 -0.28 23.96 -17.19
C ALA A 329 0.35 24.43 -15.88
N ARG A 330 1.20 25.47 -15.96
CA ARG A 330 1.84 26.09 -14.80
C ARG A 330 1.22 27.45 -14.56
N HIS A 331 0.87 27.74 -13.32
CA HIS A 331 0.39 29.04 -12.90
C HIS A 331 1.00 29.41 -11.54
N VAL A 332 1.03 30.71 -11.27
CA VAL A 332 1.47 31.21 -9.96
C VAL A 332 0.32 31.05 -8.97
N VAL A 333 0.61 30.54 -7.80
CA VAL A 333 -0.33 30.48 -6.68
C VAL A 333 0.18 31.35 -5.53
N ASP A 334 -0.69 32.22 -5.02
CA ASP A 334 -0.41 33.01 -3.83
C ASP A 334 -0.70 32.14 -2.59
N ILE A 335 0.33 31.96 -1.77
CA ILE A 335 0.17 31.28 -0.48
C ILE A 335 -0.48 32.27 0.49
N LYS A 336 -1.65 31.93 1.01
CA LYS A 336 -2.35 32.77 1.99
C LYS A 336 -1.50 32.96 3.25
N ALA A 337 -1.58 34.14 3.84
CA ALA A 337 -0.83 34.50 5.05
C ALA A 337 -1.11 33.55 6.24
N GLU A 338 -2.28 32.90 6.29
CA GLU A 338 -2.61 31.89 7.29
C GLU A 338 -1.71 30.65 7.21
N ILE A 339 -1.32 30.23 6.00
CA ILE A 339 -0.41 29.09 5.81
C ILE A 339 0.99 29.44 6.32
N GLU A 340 1.42 30.68 6.14
CA GLU A 340 2.70 31.16 6.67
C GLU A 340 2.69 31.19 8.20
N LYS A 341 1.61 31.66 8.82
CA LYS A 341 1.44 31.63 10.28
C LYS A 341 1.48 30.19 10.83
N ILE A 342 0.83 29.24 10.17
CA ILE A 342 0.87 27.84 10.58
C ILE A 342 2.30 27.31 10.48
N ARG A 343 3.05 27.61 9.43
CA ARG A 343 4.46 27.23 9.29
C ARG A 343 5.32 27.80 10.41
N GLU A 344 5.13 29.07 10.77
CA GLU A 344 5.82 29.68 11.89
C GLU A 344 5.47 28.99 13.22
N GLN A 345 4.22 28.67 13.46
CA GLN A 345 3.78 27.93 14.65
C GLN A 345 4.41 26.55 14.73
N ILE A 346 4.46 25.80 13.61
CA ILE A 346 5.12 24.49 13.53
C ILE A 346 6.62 24.63 13.86
N GLN A 347 7.30 25.66 13.35
CA GLN A 347 8.71 25.89 13.67
C GLN A 347 8.93 26.20 15.15
N ILE A 348 8.05 26.99 15.77
CA ILE A 348 8.08 27.28 17.20
C ILE A 348 7.88 26.01 18.03
N CYS A 349 6.87 25.21 17.70
CA CYS A 349 6.60 23.93 18.36
C CYS A 349 7.78 22.95 18.24
N ASN A 350 8.36 22.82 17.07
CA ASN A 350 9.54 21.97 16.85
C ASN A 350 10.77 22.45 17.66
N LYS A 351 10.96 23.75 17.77
CA LYS A 351 12.03 24.31 18.60
C LYS A 351 11.81 24.05 20.09
N GLN A 352 10.55 24.17 20.54
CA GLN A 352 10.19 23.84 21.93
C GLN A 352 10.38 22.36 22.23
N LEU A 353 9.97 21.48 21.31
CA LEU A 353 10.14 20.03 21.43
C LEU A 353 11.63 19.65 21.51
N ASN A 354 12.47 20.21 20.66
CA ASN A 354 13.91 19.97 20.69
C ASN A 354 14.55 20.46 22.00
N ASN A 355 14.08 21.56 22.57
CA ASN A 355 14.56 22.06 23.87
C ASN A 355 14.10 21.20 25.05
N LEU A 356 13.00 20.46 24.92
CA LEU A 356 12.51 19.53 25.96
C LEU A 356 13.23 18.17 25.87
N MET A 357 13.80 17.85 24.71
CA MET A 357 14.53 16.59 24.50
C MET A 357 16.05 16.72 24.72
N SER A 358 16.57 17.93 24.92
CA SER A 358 17.97 18.23 25.29
C SER A 358 18.13 18.38 26.78
#